data_330717b1d3091bf6e029f4abb2797b90
#
_entry.id   330717b1d3091bf6e029f4abb2797b90
#
_cell.length_a   1.000
_cell.length_b   1.000
_cell.length_c   1.000
_cell.angle_alpha   90.00
_cell.angle_beta   90.00
_cell.angle_gamma   90.00
#
_symmetry.space_group_name_H-M   'P 1'
#
loop_
_entity.id
_entity.type
_entity.pdbx_description
1 polymer ?
#
loop_
_entity_poly.entity_id
_entity_poly.type
_entity_poly.pdbx_seq_one_letter_code
_entity_poly.pdbx_strand_id
1 'polypeptide(L)'
;MAILAIARYYSTIIIIQQVGAFGCSAIIIMMRKHSKEFLETLTPYKGYEILVEGNKRFVNNLQRDHDHLEMINETREGQFPFAVILSCMDSRTSVELIFDQGLGDLFSIRIAGNVVNNDILASIEYAIKYVGSKVLMVLGHTECGAIKGAKQGVTDGHITDLLKRIEPSISKALLKDDEDYMFSDKVAYTNVENSLEQILIGSQIVKEMFEKGEIGIVGGVYNVENGEVDFFKNLTSEEKKKRRIAHATIK
;
A
#
# COMPACT_ATOMS: atom_id res chain seq x y z
N MET A 1 -19.45 -29.68 20.60
CA MET A 1 -18.17 -29.01 20.88
C MET A 1 -17.35 -29.09 19.61
N ALA A 2 -17.23 -27.96 18.90
CA ALA A 2 -16.41 -27.88 17.68
C ALA A 2 -14.98 -27.49 18.10
N ILE A 3 -14.02 -28.34 17.80
CA ILE A 3 -12.59 -28.07 18.03
C ILE A 3 -12.10 -27.33 16.78
N LEU A 4 -11.83 -26.06 16.91
CA LEU A 4 -11.17 -25.24 15.88
C LEU A 4 -9.66 -25.49 16.01
N ALA A 5 -9.10 -26.36 15.19
CA ALA A 5 -7.65 -26.51 15.08
C ALA A 5 -7.15 -25.54 14.00
N ILE A 6 -6.52 -24.44 14.40
CA ILE A 6 -5.79 -23.56 13.49
C ILE A 6 -4.36 -24.10 13.39
N ALA A 7 -4.08 -24.86 12.35
CA ALA A 7 -2.71 -25.21 12.01
C ALA A 7 -2.12 -24.07 11.15
N ARG A 8 -1.13 -23.38 11.69
CA ARG A 8 -0.29 -22.44 10.92
C ARG A 8 0.78 -23.27 10.22
N TYR A 9 0.59 -23.50 8.94
CA TYR A 9 1.65 -23.98 8.07
C TYR A 9 1.70 -23.07 6.82
N TYR A 10 2.88 -22.57 6.52
CA TYR A 10 3.39 -21.97 5.28
C TYR A 10 2.33 -21.59 4.22
N SER A 11 2.13 -20.31 3.99
CA SER A 11 1.41 -19.68 2.85
C SER A 11 -0.01 -20.16 2.51
N THR A 12 -0.65 -20.99 3.34
CA THR A 12 -1.95 -21.62 3.06
C THR A 12 -2.97 -21.27 4.14
N ILE A 13 -4.14 -20.75 3.77
CA ILE A 13 -5.30 -20.60 4.66
C ILE A 13 -6.13 -21.87 4.55
N ILE A 14 -6.21 -22.63 5.64
CA ILE A 14 -7.08 -23.81 5.71
C ILE A 14 -8.45 -23.36 6.22
N ILE A 15 -9.46 -23.41 5.36
CA ILE A 15 -10.86 -23.23 5.75
C ILE A 15 -11.47 -24.62 5.90
N ILE A 16 -11.80 -25.01 7.14
CA ILE A 16 -12.54 -26.25 7.41
C ILE A 16 -14.03 -25.90 7.41
N GLN A 17 -14.73 -26.30 6.36
CA GLN A 17 -16.18 -26.17 6.29
C GLN A 17 -16.82 -27.53 6.65
N GLN A 18 -17.59 -27.57 7.74
CA GLN A 18 -18.28 -28.75 8.20
C GLN A 18 -19.59 -28.89 7.40
N VAL A 19 -19.71 -29.92 6.59
CA VAL A 19 -20.91 -30.23 5.82
C VAL A 19 -21.53 -31.54 6.38
N GLY A 20 -22.64 -31.40 7.09
CA GLY A 20 -23.64 -32.43 7.31
C GLY A 20 -23.32 -33.56 8.31
N ALA A 21 -24.34 -34.11 8.90
CA ALA A 21 -24.31 -35.08 10.03
C ALA A 21 -23.90 -36.52 9.65
N PHE A 22 -23.51 -36.81 8.42
CA PHE A 22 -23.06 -38.13 8.01
C PHE A 22 -21.86 -38.05 7.08
N GLY A 23 -20.68 -38.30 7.62
CA GLY A 23 -19.41 -38.39 6.88
C GLY A 23 -18.57 -37.12 6.99
N CYS A 24 -17.54 -37.19 7.83
CA CYS A 24 -16.56 -36.11 7.97
C CYS A 24 -15.62 -36.11 6.75
N SER A 25 -15.99 -35.46 5.68
CA SER A 25 -15.05 -35.11 4.62
C SER A 25 -14.66 -33.65 4.80
N ALA A 26 -13.51 -33.44 5.42
CA ALA A 26 -12.91 -32.11 5.46
C ALA A 26 -12.41 -31.79 4.06
N ILE A 27 -13.08 -30.88 3.35
CA ILE A 27 -12.53 -30.30 2.13
C ILE A 27 -11.52 -29.26 2.58
N ILE A 28 -10.25 -29.61 2.53
CA ILE A 28 -9.14 -28.68 2.72
C ILE A 28 -9.00 -27.91 1.40
N ILE A 29 -9.58 -26.71 1.34
CA ILE A 29 -9.31 -25.80 0.23
C ILE A 29 -7.99 -25.11 0.56
N MET A 30 -6.92 -25.63 -0.03
CA MET A 30 -5.64 -24.94 -0.05
C MET A 30 -5.76 -23.75 -1.01
N MET A 31 -6.12 -22.57 -0.49
CA MET A 31 -6.01 -21.34 -1.27
C MET A 31 -4.56 -20.88 -1.17
N ARG A 32 -3.88 -20.81 -2.31
CA ARG A 32 -2.59 -20.12 -2.39
C ARG A 32 -2.80 -18.69 -1.91
N LYS A 33 -1.92 -18.21 -1.05
CA LYS A 33 -1.84 -16.80 -0.70
C LYS A 33 -1.56 -16.07 -2.02
N HIS A 34 -2.48 -15.15 -2.40
CA HIS A 34 -2.36 -14.38 -3.65
C HIS A 34 -2.48 -15.21 -4.95
N SER A 35 -3.45 -16.10 -5.02
CA SER A 35 -3.92 -16.70 -6.27
C SER A 35 -4.87 -15.74 -7.00
N LYS A 36 -5.20 -16.05 -8.27
CA LYS A 36 -6.21 -15.28 -9.03
C LYS A 36 -7.55 -15.26 -8.27
N GLU A 37 -7.97 -16.41 -7.77
CA GLU A 37 -9.21 -16.57 -7.00
C GLU A 37 -9.18 -15.74 -5.70
N PHE A 38 -8.03 -15.70 -5.01
CA PHE A 38 -7.85 -14.82 -3.86
C PHE A 38 -8.05 -13.36 -4.25
N LEU A 39 -7.39 -12.90 -5.33
CA LEU A 39 -7.48 -11.52 -5.78
C LEU A 39 -8.90 -11.12 -6.21
N GLU A 40 -9.65 -12.03 -6.85
CA GLU A 40 -11.03 -11.81 -7.26
C GLU A 40 -11.98 -11.63 -6.06
N THR A 41 -11.71 -12.31 -4.95
CA THR A 41 -12.54 -12.24 -3.72
C THR A 41 -12.08 -11.15 -2.75
N LEU A 42 -10.88 -10.60 -2.95
CA LEU A 42 -10.31 -9.61 -2.05
C LEU A 42 -11.01 -8.26 -2.18
N THR A 43 -11.49 -7.72 -1.06
CA THR A 43 -11.97 -6.33 -1.01
C THR A 43 -10.82 -5.35 -0.81
N PRO A 44 -10.95 -4.08 -1.29
CA PRO A 44 -9.94 -3.05 -1.05
C PRO A 44 -9.61 -2.84 0.44
N TYR A 45 -10.61 -2.96 1.31
CA TYR A 45 -10.41 -2.82 2.75
C TYR A 45 -9.58 -3.97 3.33
N LYS A 46 -9.84 -5.20 2.90
CA LYS A 46 -9.04 -6.36 3.31
C LYS A 46 -7.59 -6.28 2.83
N GLY A 47 -7.37 -5.80 1.62
CA GLY A 47 -6.03 -5.51 1.12
C GLY A 47 -5.29 -4.46 1.97
N TYR A 48 -5.99 -3.41 2.38
CA TYR A 48 -5.45 -2.43 3.34
C TYR A 48 -5.11 -3.07 4.70
N GLU A 49 -6.00 -3.91 5.27
CA GLU A 49 -5.73 -4.60 6.54
C GLU A 49 -4.46 -5.48 6.45
N ILE A 50 -4.21 -6.12 5.31
CA ILE A 50 -2.99 -6.93 5.10
C ILE A 50 -1.73 -6.07 5.25
N LEU A 51 -1.72 -4.85 4.69
CA LEU A 51 -0.60 -3.92 4.82
C LEU A 51 -0.41 -3.47 6.27
N VAL A 52 -1.50 -3.10 6.96
CA VAL A 52 -1.45 -2.67 8.37
C VAL A 52 -0.90 -3.77 9.26
N GLU A 53 -1.42 -5.00 9.13
CA GLU A 53 -0.95 -6.14 9.94
C GLU A 53 0.48 -6.55 9.58
N GLY A 54 0.88 -6.39 8.30
CA GLY A 54 2.25 -6.61 7.86
C GLY A 54 3.24 -5.65 8.53
N ASN A 55 2.93 -4.35 8.54
CA ASN A 55 3.77 -3.37 9.23
C ASN A 55 3.84 -3.62 10.75
N LYS A 56 2.74 -4.00 11.39
CA LYS A 56 2.78 -4.40 12.82
C LYS A 56 3.73 -5.57 13.06
N ARG A 57 3.77 -6.57 12.18
CA ARG A 57 4.72 -7.68 12.32
C ARG A 57 6.16 -7.21 12.13
N PHE A 58 6.40 -6.35 11.13
CA PHE A 58 7.72 -5.76 10.89
C PHE A 58 8.25 -5.04 12.12
N VAL A 59 7.50 -4.08 12.66
CA VAL A 59 7.88 -3.28 13.84
C VAL A 59 8.15 -4.15 15.08
N ASN A 60 7.36 -5.21 15.27
CA ASN A 60 7.51 -6.10 16.42
C ASN A 60 8.52 -7.25 16.19
N ASN A 61 9.26 -7.24 15.08
CA ASN A 61 10.20 -8.31 14.70
C ASN A 61 9.54 -9.71 14.69
N LEU A 62 8.29 -9.76 14.19
CA LEU A 62 7.46 -10.96 14.07
C LEU A 62 7.15 -11.29 12.61
N GLN A 63 8.07 -10.93 11.70
CA GLN A 63 7.92 -11.20 10.28
C GLN A 63 7.77 -12.70 10.03
N ARG A 64 7.06 -13.03 8.96
CA ARG A 64 6.89 -14.40 8.51
C ARG A 64 8.19 -14.91 7.91
N ASP A 65 8.40 -16.20 8.00
CA ASP A 65 9.44 -16.85 7.21
C ASP A 65 8.96 -16.95 5.75
N HIS A 66 9.69 -16.29 4.84
CA HIS A 66 9.42 -16.29 3.41
C HIS A 66 10.40 -17.22 2.70
N ASP A 67 9.96 -18.41 2.28
CA ASP A 67 10.74 -19.24 1.37
C ASP A 67 10.75 -18.62 -0.03
N HIS A 68 11.75 -17.78 -0.29
CA HIS A 68 11.86 -17.05 -1.54
C HIS A 68 12.03 -17.97 -2.76
N LEU A 69 12.65 -19.15 -2.61
CA LEU A 69 12.80 -20.10 -3.71
C LEU A 69 11.48 -20.78 -4.05
N GLU A 70 10.68 -21.14 -3.04
CA GLU A 70 9.33 -21.62 -3.25
C GLU A 70 8.45 -20.56 -3.90
N MET A 71 8.51 -19.31 -3.44
CA MET A 71 7.77 -18.18 -4.03
C MET A 71 8.14 -17.93 -5.49
N ILE A 72 9.42 -18.04 -5.87
CA ILE A 72 9.85 -17.97 -7.28
C ILE A 72 9.17 -19.08 -8.09
N ASN A 73 9.15 -20.31 -7.58
CA ASN A 73 8.48 -21.42 -8.26
C ASN A 73 6.97 -21.20 -8.40
N GLU A 74 6.32 -20.70 -7.35
CA GLU A 74 4.87 -20.45 -7.33
C GLU A 74 4.45 -19.31 -8.26
N THR A 75 5.28 -18.28 -8.41
CA THR A 75 4.99 -17.08 -9.21
C THR A 75 5.52 -17.16 -10.65
N ARG A 76 6.22 -18.22 -11.01
CA ARG A 76 6.86 -18.39 -12.33
C ARG A 76 5.87 -18.30 -13.49
N GLU A 77 4.68 -18.83 -13.34
CA GLU A 77 3.66 -18.90 -14.40
C GLU A 77 2.66 -17.73 -14.35
N GLY A 78 2.71 -16.90 -13.30
CA GLY A 78 1.85 -15.74 -13.14
C GLY A 78 2.00 -15.10 -11.77
N GLN A 79 1.64 -13.82 -11.68
CA GLN A 79 1.66 -13.06 -10.45
C GLN A 79 0.31 -12.42 -10.20
N PHE A 80 -0.11 -12.35 -8.93
CA PHE A 80 -1.40 -11.81 -8.51
C PHE A 80 -1.23 -10.83 -7.34
N PRO A 81 -0.43 -9.75 -7.52
CA PRO A 81 -0.17 -8.78 -6.47
C PRO A 81 -1.45 -8.05 -6.06
N PHE A 82 -1.74 -8.06 -4.76
CA PHE A 82 -2.97 -7.46 -4.24
C PHE A 82 -2.90 -5.93 -4.12
N ALA A 83 -1.70 -5.36 -4.11
CA ALA A 83 -1.49 -3.92 -4.01
C ALA A 83 -0.38 -3.43 -4.94
N VAL A 84 -0.49 -2.15 -5.34
CA VAL A 84 0.58 -1.39 -5.96
C VAL A 84 0.96 -0.24 -5.03
N ILE A 85 2.26 -0.09 -4.74
CA ILE A 85 2.78 0.90 -3.81
C ILE A 85 3.77 1.80 -4.54
N LEU A 86 3.44 3.09 -4.64
CA LEU A 86 4.37 4.14 -5.06
C LEU A 86 5.14 4.64 -3.84
N SER A 87 6.45 4.44 -3.80
CA SER A 87 7.32 4.86 -2.70
C SER A 87 8.58 5.58 -3.16
N CYS A 88 9.30 6.16 -2.20
CA CYS A 88 10.63 6.72 -2.48
C CYS A 88 11.63 5.62 -2.84
N MET A 89 12.64 5.98 -3.65
CA MET A 89 13.79 5.11 -3.93
C MET A 89 14.78 4.99 -2.77
N ASP A 90 14.56 5.68 -1.64
CA ASP A 90 15.39 5.62 -0.44
C ASP A 90 15.65 4.16 -0.04
N SER A 91 16.92 3.81 0.21
CA SER A 91 17.34 2.43 0.45
C SER A 91 16.71 1.78 1.69
N ARG A 92 16.14 2.59 2.59
CA ARG A 92 15.49 2.15 3.82
C ARG A 92 14.00 1.83 3.62
N THR A 93 13.42 2.14 2.44
CA THR A 93 11.97 2.03 2.18
C THR A 93 11.62 0.83 1.27
N SER A 94 12.11 -0.37 1.59
CA SER A 94 11.69 -1.60 0.91
C SER A 94 10.28 -1.98 1.37
N VAL A 95 9.29 -1.80 0.50
CA VAL A 95 7.87 -1.99 0.85
C VAL A 95 7.54 -3.45 1.15
N GLU A 96 8.22 -4.38 0.52
CA GLU A 96 8.06 -5.81 0.79
C GLU A 96 8.45 -6.13 2.25
N LEU A 97 9.56 -5.56 2.73
CA LEU A 97 10.01 -5.73 4.12
C LEU A 97 9.11 -4.99 5.11
N ILE A 98 8.80 -3.71 4.82
CA ILE A 98 7.99 -2.86 5.70
C ILE A 98 6.60 -3.44 5.93
N PHE A 99 6.01 -4.10 4.91
CA PHE A 99 4.69 -4.69 5.00
C PHE A 99 4.70 -6.21 5.17
N ASP A 100 5.88 -6.82 5.41
CA ASP A 100 6.04 -8.27 5.59
C ASP A 100 5.31 -9.07 4.50
N GLN A 101 5.64 -8.75 3.23
CA GLN A 101 5.12 -9.38 2.04
C GLN A 101 6.24 -10.08 1.26
N GLY A 102 5.88 -11.13 0.53
CA GLY A 102 6.82 -11.90 -0.26
C GLY A 102 6.84 -11.54 -1.74
N LEU A 103 7.61 -12.31 -2.51
CA LEU A 103 7.70 -12.14 -3.96
C LEU A 103 6.34 -12.39 -4.62
N GLY A 104 5.92 -11.47 -5.49
CA GLY A 104 4.64 -11.56 -6.19
C GLY A 104 3.43 -11.01 -5.43
N ASP A 105 3.58 -10.60 -4.17
CA ASP A 105 2.50 -10.08 -3.33
C ASP A 105 2.17 -8.61 -3.62
N LEU A 106 3.17 -7.81 -4.01
CA LEU A 106 3.06 -6.38 -4.25
C LEU A 106 3.70 -5.97 -5.58
N PHE A 107 3.15 -4.95 -6.23
CA PHE A 107 3.90 -4.13 -7.16
C PHE A 107 4.58 -2.99 -6.42
N SER A 108 5.89 -2.88 -6.58
CA SER A 108 6.72 -1.83 -5.99
C SER A 108 7.17 -0.85 -7.07
N ILE A 109 6.67 0.39 -7.02
CA ILE A 109 7.06 1.49 -7.91
C ILE A 109 7.88 2.46 -7.07
N ARG A 110 9.14 2.73 -7.48
CA ARG A 110 10.07 3.53 -6.68
C ARG A 110 10.69 4.66 -7.48
N ILE A 111 10.56 5.87 -6.97
CA ILE A 111 11.14 7.08 -7.53
C ILE A 111 11.46 8.08 -6.40
N ALA A 112 12.54 8.87 -6.53
CA ALA A 112 12.91 9.84 -5.50
C ALA A 112 11.73 10.76 -5.15
N GLY A 113 11.44 10.89 -3.84
CA GLY A 113 10.33 11.71 -3.36
C GLY A 113 8.94 11.21 -3.73
N ASN A 114 8.75 9.96 -4.11
CA ASN A 114 7.45 9.37 -4.51
C ASN A 114 6.60 10.27 -5.43
N VAL A 115 7.27 11.01 -6.34
CA VAL A 115 6.62 11.92 -7.29
C VAL A 115 5.88 11.18 -8.40
N VAL A 116 4.93 11.85 -9.05
CA VAL A 116 4.12 11.29 -10.12
C VAL A 116 4.56 11.86 -11.48
N ASN A 117 4.64 10.97 -12.48
CA ASN A 117 4.83 11.29 -13.89
C ASN A 117 4.06 10.29 -14.76
N ASN A 118 4.12 10.43 -16.08
CA ASN A 118 3.35 9.60 -17.00
C ASN A 118 3.71 8.11 -16.91
N ASP A 119 4.99 7.77 -16.71
CA ASP A 119 5.43 6.38 -16.62
C ASP A 119 4.96 5.73 -15.31
N ILE A 120 4.93 6.51 -14.22
CA ILE A 120 4.35 6.09 -12.94
C ILE A 120 2.84 5.85 -13.09
N LEU A 121 2.11 6.78 -13.74
CA LEU A 121 0.68 6.62 -13.99
C LEU A 121 0.40 5.36 -14.81
N ALA A 122 1.12 5.15 -15.91
CA ALA A 122 0.97 3.96 -16.75
C ALA A 122 1.22 2.66 -15.98
N SER A 123 2.24 2.64 -15.12
CA SER A 123 2.57 1.49 -14.27
C SER A 123 1.46 1.20 -13.25
N ILE A 124 0.88 2.24 -12.63
CA ILE A 124 -0.25 2.11 -11.72
C ILE A 124 -1.49 1.59 -12.46
N GLU A 125 -1.79 2.13 -13.65
CA GLU A 125 -2.91 1.67 -14.48
C GLU A 125 -2.77 0.21 -14.86
N TYR A 126 -1.57 -0.22 -15.24
CA TYR A 126 -1.28 -1.62 -15.52
C TYR A 126 -1.56 -2.52 -14.32
N ALA A 127 -1.04 -2.16 -13.15
CA ALA A 127 -1.23 -2.93 -11.92
C ALA A 127 -2.72 -3.07 -11.54
N ILE A 128 -3.48 -1.99 -11.64
CA ILE A 128 -4.87 -1.93 -11.20
C ILE A 128 -5.80 -2.55 -12.23
N LYS A 129 -5.74 -2.09 -13.49
CA LYS A 129 -6.72 -2.46 -14.51
C LYS A 129 -6.45 -3.83 -15.14
N TYR A 130 -5.18 -4.13 -15.43
CA TYR A 130 -4.83 -5.33 -16.19
C TYR A 130 -4.48 -6.52 -15.29
N VAL A 131 -3.88 -6.28 -14.12
CA VAL A 131 -3.55 -7.34 -13.17
C VAL A 131 -4.63 -7.48 -12.08
N GLY A 132 -5.28 -6.38 -11.71
CA GLY A 132 -6.42 -6.41 -10.79
C GLY A 132 -6.08 -6.15 -9.33
N SER A 133 -4.95 -5.48 -9.06
CA SER A 133 -4.59 -5.05 -7.70
C SER A 133 -5.70 -4.22 -7.06
N LYS A 134 -6.03 -4.50 -5.79
CA LYS A 134 -7.16 -3.90 -5.08
C LYS A 134 -6.81 -2.65 -4.27
N VAL A 135 -5.53 -2.44 -4.00
CA VAL A 135 -5.05 -1.30 -3.22
C VAL A 135 -3.99 -0.54 -3.99
N LEU A 136 -4.20 0.77 -4.14
CA LEU A 136 -3.18 1.72 -4.51
C LEU A 136 -2.71 2.45 -3.25
N MET A 137 -1.42 2.38 -2.95
CA MET A 137 -0.82 3.11 -1.84
C MET A 137 0.27 4.06 -2.32
N VAL A 138 0.28 5.27 -1.77
CA VAL A 138 1.46 6.16 -1.82
C VAL A 138 2.09 6.16 -0.44
N LEU A 139 3.36 5.79 -0.37
CA LEU A 139 4.16 5.72 0.84
C LEU A 139 5.29 6.76 0.79
N GLY A 140 5.14 7.84 1.57
CA GLY A 140 6.22 8.75 1.91
C GLY A 140 7.08 8.19 3.05
N HIS A 141 8.11 8.94 3.43
CA HIS A 141 8.91 8.59 4.61
C HIS A 141 9.51 9.84 5.26
N THR A 142 9.80 9.76 6.56
CA THR A 142 10.53 10.79 7.29
C THR A 142 11.97 10.89 6.77
N GLU A 143 12.62 12.02 7.00
CA GLU A 143 14.01 12.25 6.59
C GLU A 143 14.29 12.05 5.09
N CYS A 144 13.31 12.39 4.22
CA CYS A 144 13.43 12.20 2.77
C CYS A 144 14.44 13.16 2.14
N GLY A 145 15.49 12.60 1.53
CA GLY A 145 16.56 13.38 0.88
C GLY A 145 16.05 14.23 -0.29
N ALA A 146 15.06 13.76 -1.05
CA ALA A 146 14.47 14.52 -2.15
C ALA A 146 13.68 15.74 -1.66
N ILE A 147 12.95 15.62 -0.53
CA ILE A 147 12.24 16.75 0.10
C ILE A 147 13.27 17.77 0.62
N LYS A 148 14.33 17.29 1.28
CA LYS A 148 15.42 18.18 1.75
C LYS A 148 16.09 18.92 0.58
N GLY A 149 16.39 18.23 -0.50
CA GLY A 149 16.95 18.81 -1.71
C GLY A 149 16.04 19.86 -2.37
N ALA A 150 14.75 19.58 -2.45
CA ALA A 150 13.75 20.53 -2.97
C ALA A 150 13.65 21.79 -2.09
N LYS A 151 13.63 21.61 -0.75
CA LYS A 151 13.65 22.73 0.21
C LYS A 151 14.91 23.60 0.09
N GLN A 152 16.06 22.99 -0.20
CA GLN A 152 17.34 23.68 -0.37
C GLN A 152 17.48 24.33 -1.75
N GLY A 153 16.54 24.14 -2.67
CA GLY A 153 16.62 24.66 -4.03
C GLY A 153 17.76 24.03 -4.85
N VAL A 154 18.06 22.75 -4.63
CA VAL A 154 19.10 22.06 -5.39
C VAL A 154 18.76 22.04 -6.87
N THR A 155 19.70 22.51 -7.69
CA THR A 155 19.59 22.56 -9.15
C THR A 155 20.82 21.88 -9.77
N ASP A 156 20.62 20.68 -10.32
CA ASP A 156 21.67 19.95 -11.01
C ASP A 156 21.02 18.91 -11.97
N GLY A 157 21.42 18.89 -13.22
CA GLY A 157 20.97 17.94 -14.22
C GLY A 157 19.46 17.61 -14.13
N HIS A 158 19.12 16.36 -14.27
CA HIS A 158 17.72 15.89 -14.24
C HIS A 158 17.06 15.93 -12.86
N ILE A 159 17.84 16.04 -11.77
CA ILE A 159 17.27 16.16 -10.43
C ILE A 159 16.48 17.45 -10.26
N THR A 160 16.84 18.52 -10.97
CA THR A 160 16.14 19.79 -10.96
C THR A 160 14.65 19.63 -11.28
N ASP A 161 14.34 18.93 -12.37
CA ASP A 161 12.95 18.74 -12.82
C ASP A 161 12.17 17.76 -11.92
N LEU A 162 12.86 16.82 -11.31
CA LEU A 162 12.25 15.93 -10.32
C LEU A 162 11.87 16.70 -9.06
N LEU A 163 12.77 17.54 -8.52
CA LEU A 163 12.54 18.29 -7.30
C LEU A 163 11.45 19.36 -7.46
N LYS A 164 11.30 19.97 -8.63
CA LYS A 164 10.19 20.87 -8.94
C LYS A 164 8.81 20.24 -8.75
N ARG A 165 8.69 18.91 -8.86
CA ARG A 165 7.42 18.21 -8.61
C ARG A 165 7.06 18.14 -7.12
N ILE A 166 8.04 18.36 -6.22
CA ILE A 166 7.87 18.41 -4.76
C ILE A 166 7.53 19.83 -4.29
N GLU A 167 7.95 20.88 -5.00
CA GLU A 167 7.73 22.29 -4.63
C GLU A 167 6.29 22.63 -4.24
N PRO A 168 5.24 22.14 -4.96
CA PRO A 168 3.86 22.41 -4.56
C PRO A 168 3.53 21.88 -3.18
N SER A 169 4.14 20.76 -2.77
CA SER A 169 3.95 20.15 -1.44
C SER A 169 4.62 20.99 -0.35
N ILE A 170 5.79 21.57 -0.65
CA ILE A 170 6.48 22.50 0.26
C ILE A 170 5.62 23.76 0.46
N SER A 171 5.13 24.36 -0.62
CA SER A 171 4.28 25.56 -0.57
C SER A 171 2.99 25.33 0.22
N LYS A 172 2.33 24.18 0.01
CA LYS A 172 1.14 23.78 0.78
C LYS A 172 1.44 23.58 2.27
N ALA A 173 2.59 23.00 2.62
CA ALA A 173 2.97 22.78 4.01
C ALA A 173 3.27 24.09 4.75
N LEU A 174 3.94 25.05 4.09
CA LEU A 174 4.22 26.37 4.64
C LEU A 174 2.95 27.17 4.99
N LEU A 175 1.87 26.99 4.23
CA LEU A 175 0.59 27.68 4.50
C LEU A 175 -0.12 27.17 5.77
N LYS A 176 0.30 26.02 6.30
CA LYS A 176 -0.35 25.36 7.46
C LYS A 176 0.34 25.65 8.79
N ASP A 177 1.65 25.98 8.79
CA ASP A 177 2.42 26.24 10.03
C ASP A 177 3.75 26.94 9.74
N ASP A 178 4.13 27.88 10.64
CA ASP A 178 5.42 28.54 10.64
C ASP A 178 6.51 27.68 11.29
N GLU A 179 7.69 27.73 10.70
CA GLU A 179 9.03 27.40 11.21
C GLU A 179 9.16 26.32 12.32
N ASP A 180 9.02 25.03 11.99
CA ASP A 180 9.27 23.94 12.92
C ASP A 180 10.41 23.04 12.39
N TYR A 181 11.23 22.53 13.34
CA TYR A 181 12.26 21.50 13.11
C TYR A 181 11.71 20.27 12.36
N MET A 182 10.44 19.91 12.59
CA MET A 182 9.73 18.80 11.95
C MET A 182 9.17 19.15 10.55
N PHE A 183 9.51 20.30 9.99
CA PHE A 183 8.93 20.79 8.73
C PHE A 183 9.11 19.79 7.55
N SER A 184 10.28 19.16 7.46
CA SER A 184 10.55 18.17 6.40
C SER A 184 9.60 16.96 6.46
N ASP A 185 9.22 16.53 7.66
CA ASP A 185 8.28 15.41 7.85
C ASP A 185 6.85 15.84 7.56
N LYS A 186 6.45 17.06 7.95
CA LYS A 186 5.15 17.64 7.53
C LYS A 186 5.03 17.72 6.01
N VAL A 187 6.11 18.08 5.31
CA VAL A 187 6.15 18.06 3.85
C VAL A 187 5.97 16.65 3.30
N ALA A 188 6.51 15.61 3.97
CA ALA A 188 6.32 14.23 3.52
C ALA A 188 4.84 13.83 3.48
N TYR A 189 4.05 14.19 4.50
CA TYR A 189 2.58 13.98 4.50
C TYR A 189 1.89 14.73 3.37
N THR A 190 2.21 16.01 3.22
CA THR A 190 1.63 16.85 2.16
C THR A 190 2.01 16.34 0.77
N ASN A 191 3.23 15.80 0.61
CA ASN A 191 3.69 15.24 -0.66
C ASN A 191 2.97 13.94 -1.02
N VAL A 192 2.67 13.09 -0.04
CA VAL A 192 1.82 11.91 -0.24
C VAL A 192 0.41 12.33 -0.69
N GLU A 193 -0.21 13.32 -0.02
CA GLU A 193 -1.53 13.84 -0.42
C GLU A 193 -1.50 14.39 -1.85
N ASN A 194 -0.50 15.19 -2.18
CA ASN A 194 -0.32 15.77 -3.50
C ASN A 194 -0.14 14.68 -4.58
N SER A 195 0.66 13.65 -4.30
CA SER A 195 0.84 12.52 -5.21
C SER A 195 -0.46 11.76 -5.45
N LEU A 196 -1.27 11.51 -4.41
CA LEU A 196 -2.60 10.91 -4.55
C LEU A 196 -3.55 11.77 -5.38
N GLU A 197 -3.55 13.08 -5.17
CA GLU A 197 -4.33 14.04 -5.96
C GLU A 197 -3.91 14.01 -7.44
N GLN A 198 -2.59 14.02 -7.71
CA GLN A 198 -2.05 13.95 -9.08
C GLN A 198 -2.40 12.64 -9.78
N ILE A 199 -2.38 11.51 -9.09
CA ILE A 199 -2.80 10.22 -9.65
C ILE A 199 -4.29 10.25 -10.06
N LEU A 200 -5.17 10.77 -9.18
CA LEU A 200 -6.61 10.85 -9.45
C LEU A 200 -6.96 11.86 -10.55
N ILE A 201 -6.17 12.92 -10.71
CA ILE A 201 -6.34 13.91 -11.80
C ILE A 201 -5.75 13.36 -13.11
N GLY A 202 -4.58 12.72 -13.03
CA GLY A 202 -3.82 12.31 -14.21
C GLY A 202 -4.29 11.01 -14.83
N SER A 203 -4.99 10.12 -14.07
CA SER A 203 -5.49 8.85 -14.57
C SER A 203 -7.01 8.73 -14.42
N GLN A 204 -7.71 8.85 -15.55
CA GLN A 204 -9.15 8.60 -15.61
C GLN A 204 -9.50 7.15 -15.23
N ILE A 205 -8.64 6.18 -15.58
CA ILE A 205 -8.81 4.76 -15.28
C ILE A 205 -8.83 4.56 -13.76
N VAL A 206 -7.82 5.05 -13.05
CA VAL A 206 -7.72 4.92 -11.59
C VAL A 206 -8.91 5.62 -10.91
N LYS A 207 -9.26 6.81 -11.38
CA LYS A 207 -10.39 7.57 -10.84
C LYS A 207 -11.71 6.82 -10.95
N GLU A 208 -12.03 6.29 -12.12
CA GLU A 208 -13.29 5.53 -12.35
C GLU A 208 -13.35 4.27 -11.49
N MET A 209 -12.28 3.47 -11.43
CA MET A 209 -12.24 2.26 -10.60
C MET A 209 -12.37 2.58 -9.11
N PHE A 210 -11.75 3.68 -8.66
CA PHE A 210 -11.91 4.16 -7.30
C PHE A 210 -13.34 4.63 -7.00
N GLU A 211 -13.98 5.38 -7.90
CA GLU A 211 -15.36 5.85 -7.73
C GLU A 211 -16.37 4.69 -7.68
N LYS A 212 -16.12 3.63 -8.44
CA LYS A 212 -16.91 2.39 -8.40
C LYS A 212 -16.64 1.54 -7.15
N GLY A 213 -15.60 1.85 -6.37
CA GLY A 213 -15.21 1.07 -5.20
C GLY A 213 -14.48 -0.24 -5.51
N GLU A 214 -13.99 -0.39 -6.73
CA GLU A 214 -13.24 -1.56 -7.18
C GLU A 214 -11.82 -1.58 -6.58
N ILE A 215 -11.29 -0.42 -6.25
CA ILE A 215 -9.99 -0.23 -5.58
C ILE A 215 -10.11 0.69 -4.36
N GLY A 216 -9.17 0.52 -3.42
CA GLY A 216 -8.93 1.44 -2.32
C GLY A 216 -7.68 2.29 -2.57
N ILE A 217 -7.72 3.54 -2.09
CA ILE A 217 -6.58 4.45 -2.14
C ILE A 217 -6.11 4.74 -0.74
N VAL A 218 -4.80 4.56 -0.49
CA VAL A 218 -4.18 4.66 0.83
C VAL A 218 -2.98 5.59 0.77
N GLY A 219 -2.86 6.48 1.75
CA GLY A 219 -1.68 7.30 1.97
C GLY A 219 -1.05 6.99 3.32
N GLY A 220 0.27 6.85 3.35
CA GLY A 220 1.01 6.64 4.59
C GLY A 220 2.39 7.28 4.56
N VAL A 221 2.95 7.47 5.74
CA VAL A 221 4.33 7.91 5.93
C VAL A 221 5.06 6.92 6.83
N TYR A 222 6.15 6.38 6.32
CA TYR A 222 7.04 5.47 7.02
C TYR A 222 8.04 6.26 7.87
N ASN A 223 8.10 5.97 9.14
CA ASN A 223 9.09 6.53 10.03
C ASN A 223 10.37 5.69 9.97
N VAL A 224 11.47 6.29 9.48
CA VAL A 224 12.76 5.61 9.32
C VAL A 224 13.48 5.33 10.65
N GLU A 225 13.02 5.90 11.77
CA GLU A 225 13.62 5.71 13.09
C GLU A 225 13.06 4.47 13.80
N ASN A 226 11.76 4.20 13.67
CA ASN A 226 11.10 3.14 14.42
C ASN A 226 10.43 2.06 13.53
N GLY A 227 10.35 2.28 12.22
CA GLY A 227 9.76 1.33 11.27
C GLY A 227 8.23 1.37 11.18
N GLU A 228 7.57 2.26 11.91
CA GLU A 228 6.11 2.40 11.87
C GLU A 228 5.65 3.13 10.60
N VAL A 229 4.48 2.74 10.10
CA VAL A 229 3.77 3.46 9.05
C VAL A 229 2.55 4.12 9.66
N ASP A 230 2.49 5.46 9.59
CA ASP A 230 1.28 6.20 9.86
C ASP A 230 0.35 6.19 8.62
N PHE A 231 -0.74 5.43 8.69
CA PHE A 231 -1.76 5.33 7.64
C PHE A 231 -2.79 6.46 7.80
N PHE A 232 -2.44 7.68 7.48
CA PHE A 232 -3.26 8.86 7.72
C PHE A 232 -4.39 9.06 6.70
N LYS A 233 -4.31 8.42 5.51
CA LYS A 233 -5.32 8.52 4.46
C LYS A 233 -5.79 7.12 4.08
N ASN A 234 -7.06 6.82 4.32
CA ASN A 234 -7.71 5.61 3.87
C ASN A 234 -9.04 5.96 3.21
N LEU A 235 -9.12 5.75 1.89
CA LEU A 235 -10.26 6.07 1.05
C LEU A 235 -10.94 4.80 0.50
N THR A 236 -10.91 3.69 1.26
CA THR A 236 -11.69 2.50 0.91
C THR A 236 -13.20 2.78 1.04
N SER A 237 -14.02 2.07 0.30
CA SER A 237 -15.48 2.24 0.32
C SER A 237 -16.09 1.97 1.70
N GLU A 238 -15.56 0.98 2.43
CA GLU A 238 -16.00 0.64 3.78
C GLU A 238 -15.66 1.76 4.79
N GLU A 239 -14.48 2.34 4.70
CA GLU A 239 -14.10 3.44 5.57
C GLU A 239 -14.95 4.69 5.32
N LYS A 240 -15.24 5.00 4.06
CA LYS A 240 -16.19 6.08 3.72
C LYS A 240 -17.57 5.83 4.32
N LYS A 241 -18.04 4.58 4.31
CA LYS A 241 -19.33 4.20 4.92
C LYS A 241 -19.32 4.36 6.43
N LYS A 242 -18.24 3.90 7.11
CA LYS A 242 -18.07 4.09 8.57
C LYS A 242 -18.08 5.56 8.96
N ARG A 243 -17.36 6.42 8.24
CA ARG A 243 -17.33 7.87 8.49
C ARG A 243 -18.69 8.53 8.30
N ARG A 244 -19.47 8.13 7.26
CA ARG A 244 -20.84 8.62 7.05
C ARG A 244 -21.78 8.25 8.19
N ILE A 245 -21.71 7.00 8.69
CA ILE A 245 -22.51 6.53 9.82
C ILE A 245 -22.14 7.31 11.09
N ALA A 246 -20.85 7.46 11.40
CA ALA A 246 -20.38 8.21 12.56
C ALA A 246 -20.86 9.68 12.53
N HIS A 247 -20.83 10.35 11.36
CA HIS A 247 -21.34 11.71 11.22
C HIS A 247 -22.87 11.81 11.34
N ALA A 248 -23.61 10.76 10.99
CA ALA A 248 -25.06 10.71 11.12
C ALA A 248 -25.53 10.46 12.57
N THR A 249 -24.68 9.86 13.40
CA THR A 249 -24.98 9.54 14.81
C THR A 249 -24.68 10.72 15.77
N ILE A 250 -23.97 11.76 15.28
CA ILE A 250 -23.59 12.95 16.07
C ILE A 250 -24.60 14.13 15.85
N LYS A 251 -25.56 13.95 14.97
CA LYS A 251 -26.71 14.89 14.80
C LYS A 251 -27.93 14.38 15.52
#